data_2a6429f57fc82446e26567c032e9f916
#
_entry.id   2a6429f57fc82446e26567c032e9f916
#
_cell.length_a   1.000
_cell.length_b   1.000
_cell.length_c   1.000
_cell.angle_alpha   90.00
_cell.angle_beta   90.00
_cell.angle_gamma   90.00
#
_symmetry.space_group_name_H-M   'P 1'
#
loop_
_entity.id
_entity.type
_entity.pdbx_description
1 polymer ?
#
loop_
_entity_poly.entity_id
_entity_poly.type
_entity_poly.pdbx_seq_one_letter_code
_entity_poly.pdbx_strand_id
1 'polypeptide(L)'
;MTIATILSLGETALKLGLICSLTVLALFLSYSMLNVCDLSTDGCFTLGAAVGAAVAVSGHPFLSIFAAMAAGVCSGFVTAILQTKLGVDSLLAGIIVNTGLYSVNIAVMGGSSLINMNRTETVFSMMKETLKNTPLKGRGDIVVAFITVAIVIAFLVFFLRTRLGLAIRATGNNADMVKSSSINPVFTTIVGLCVANSFTALSGCLLSQSQKSVDINIGQGMVTIALASLLIGGTILGRGGIFVRAVGMVLGSFIFRLVYTVALRFNMPAFMLKLVSSVIVVLAISGPYLKKQWPQIKRRMTHRKGVH
;
A
#
# COMPACT_ATOMS: atom_id res chain seq x y z
N MET A 1 -26.03 15.96 -10.46
CA MET A 1 -25.49 14.78 -9.75
C MET A 1 -26.44 14.42 -8.61
N THR A 2 -27.04 13.21 -8.63
CA THR A 2 -27.98 12.81 -7.58
C THR A 2 -27.20 12.52 -6.29
N ILE A 3 -27.70 12.91 -5.11
CA ILE A 3 -27.07 12.69 -3.79
C ILE A 3 -26.69 11.20 -3.60
N ALA A 4 -27.56 10.28 -4.05
CA ALA A 4 -27.32 8.85 -4.03
C ALA A 4 -26.04 8.44 -4.79
N THR A 5 -25.74 9.10 -5.90
CA THR A 5 -24.55 8.82 -6.71
C THR A 5 -23.27 9.29 -6.02
N ILE A 6 -23.32 10.41 -5.33
CA ILE A 6 -22.16 10.93 -4.53
C ILE A 6 -21.90 9.97 -3.38
N LEU A 7 -22.93 9.47 -2.73
CA LEU A 7 -22.80 8.55 -1.61
C LEU A 7 -22.16 7.22 -2.04
N SER A 8 -22.62 6.63 -3.17
CA SER A 8 -22.07 5.38 -3.71
C SER A 8 -20.62 5.51 -4.18
N LEU A 9 -20.24 6.68 -4.73
CA LEU A 9 -18.85 6.98 -5.06
C LEU A 9 -17.98 7.06 -3.80
N GLY A 10 -18.49 7.71 -2.75
CA GLY A 10 -17.80 7.79 -1.46
C GLY A 10 -17.59 6.42 -0.81
N GLU A 11 -18.60 5.55 -0.86
CA GLU A 11 -18.50 4.18 -0.34
C GLU A 11 -17.47 3.34 -1.11
N THR A 12 -17.45 3.45 -2.45
CA THR A 12 -16.46 2.77 -3.28
C THR A 12 -15.04 3.29 -3.03
N ALA A 13 -14.87 4.61 -2.95
CA ALA A 13 -13.58 5.23 -2.64
C ALA A 13 -13.09 4.84 -1.23
N LEU A 14 -13.98 4.77 -0.24
CA LEU A 14 -13.66 4.34 1.12
C LEU A 14 -13.21 2.89 1.16
N LYS A 15 -13.95 1.98 0.53
CA LYS A 15 -13.60 0.56 0.43
C LYS A 15 -12.22 0.36 -0.19
N LEU A 16 -12.01 0.91 -1.39
CA LEU A 16 -10.74 0.79 -2.11
C LEU A 16 -9.61 1.51 -1.38
N GLY A 17 -9.90 2.68 -0.78
CA GLY A 17 -8.95 3.44 0.02
C GLY A 17 -8.47 2.67 1.24
N LEU A 18 -9.36 2.01 1.96
CA LEU A 18 -9.02 1.16 3.10
C LEU A 18 -8.16 -0.05 2.67
N ILE A 19 -8.56 -0.78 1.62
CA ILE A 19 -7.78 -1.94 1.15
C ILE A 19 -6.38 -1.51 0.71
N CYS A 20 -6.26 -0.46 -0.10
CA CYS A 20 -4.95 0.02 -0.57
C CYS A 20 -4.13 0.69 0.53
N SER A 21 -4.74 1.15 1.63
CA SER A 21 -4.01 1.72 2.76
C SER A 21 -3.06 0.73 3.42
N LEU A 22 -3.30 -0.59 3.28
CA LEU A 22 -2.39 -1.62 3.77
C LEU A 22 -1.04 -1.59 3.04
N THR A 23 -1.05 -1.38 1.71
CA THR A 23 0.18 -1.16 0.94
C THR A 23 0.85 0.16 1.31
N VAL A 24 0.07 1.21 1.62
CA VAL A 24 0.63 2.48 2.10
C VAL A 24 1.30 2.30 3.46
N LEU A 25 0.71 1.52 4.37
CA LEU A 25 1.32 1.16 5.66
C LEU A 25 2.57 0.29 5.49
N ALA A 26 2.60 -0.59 4.49
CA ALA A 26 3.80 -1.34 4.11
C ALA A 26 4.94 -0.40 3.70
N LEU A 27 4.67 0.54 2.79
CA LEU A 27 5.66 1.55 2.38
C LEU A 27 5.99 2.54 3.49
N PHE A 28 5.08 2.83 4.40
CA PHE A 28 5.39 3.61 5.60
C PHE A 28 6.46 2.91 6.44
N LEU A 29 6.40 1.58 6.57
CA LEU A 29 7.43 0.81 7.28
C LEU A 29 8.75 0.75 6.50
N SER A 30 8.74 0.41 5.22
CA SER A 30 9.96 0.27 4.42
C SER A 30 10.59 1.61 4.08
N TYR A 31 9.84 2.56 3.54
CA TYR A 31 10.35 3.86 3.07
C TYR A 31 10.52 4.87 4.21
N SER A 32 9.51 5.03 5.09
CA SER A 32 9.54 6.09 6.10
C SER A 32 10.25 5.70 7.40
N MET A 33 10.29 4.39 7.75
CA MET A 33 10.91 3.92 9.00
C MET A 33 12.28 3.29 8.74
N LEU A 34 12.43 2.48 7.71
CA LEU A 34 13.67 1.77 7.37
C LEU A 34 14.54 2.55 6.34
N ASN A 35 13.97 3.57 5.69
CA ASN A 35 14.60 4.35 4.62
C ASN A 35 15.07 3.50 3.43
N VAL A 36 14.32 2.46 3.10
CA VAL A 36 14.55 1.55 1.96
C VAL A 36 13.43 1.72 0.96
N CYS A 37 13.78 2.04 -0.29
CA CYS A 37 12.81 2.13 -1.38
C CYS A 37 12.63 0.74 -2.00
N ASP A 38 11.52 0.07 -1.68
CA ASP A 38 11.21 -1.27 -2.20
C ASP A 38 10.29 -1.19 -3.42
N LEU A 39 10.86 -1.44 -4.60
CA LEU A 39 10.11 -1.51 -5.86
C LEU A 39 9.56 -2.92 -6.14
N SER A 40 9.82 -3.91 -5.28
CA SER A 40 9.21 -5.24 -5.41
C SER A 40 7.72 -5.25 -5.04
N THR A 41 7.23 -4.15 -4.47
CA THR A 41 5.86 -3.97 -3.98
C THR A 41 4.80 -4.28 -5.06
N ASP A 42 4.99 -3.89 -6.33
CA ASP A 42 4.05 -4.15 -7.42
C ASP A 42 3.90 -5.67 -7.67
N GLY A 43 5.02 -6.38 -7.76
CA GLY A 43 5.04 -7.84 -7.93
C GLY A 43 4.52 -8.58 -6.71
N CYS A 44 4.89 -8.12 -5.50
CA CYS A 44 4.43 -8.69 -4.24
C CYS A 44 2.91 -8.50 -4.03
N PHE A 45 2.36 -7.36 -4.44
CA PHE A 45 0.92 -7.11 -4.43
C PHE A 45 0.19 -8.12 -5.32
N THR A 46 0.69 -8.30 -6.55
CA THR A 46 0.15 -9.31 -7.49
C THR A 46 0.31 -10.73 -6.95
N LEU A 47 1.44 -11.05 -6.29
CA LEU A 47 1.68 -12.35 -5.65
C LEU A 47 0.63 -12.62 -4.57
N GLY A 48 0.37 -11.63 -3.69
CA GLY A 48 -0.65 -11.73 -2.67
C GLY A 48 -2.06 -11.93 -3.25
N ALA A 49 -2.37 -11.24 -4.36
CA ALA A 49 -3.62 -11.41 -5.09
C ALA A 49 -3.74 -12.81 -5.71
N ALA A 50 -2.68 -13.31 -6.37
CA ALA A 50 -2.65 -14.60 -7.03
C ALA A 50 -2.75 -15.77 -6.04
N VAL A 51 -1.90 -15.77 -4.99
CA VAL A 51 -1.93 -16.81 -3.93
C VAL A 51 -3.26 -16.77 -3.19
N GLY A 52 -3.73 -15.57 -2.84
CA GLY A 52 -5.01 -15.37 -2.18
C GLY A 52 -6.18 -15.93 -3.01
N ALA A 53 -6.18 -15.67 -4.31
CA ALA A 53 -7.19 -16.18 -5.23
C ALA A 53 -7.12 -17.70 -5.38
N ALA A 54 -5.94 -18.26 -5.58
CA ALA A 54 -5.74 -19.70 -5.74
C ALA A 54 -6.24 -20.48 -4.50
N VAL A 55 -5.92 -20.01 -3.29
CA VAL A 55 -6.38 -20.63 -2.05
C VAL A 55 -7.88 -20.40 -1.81
N ALA A 56 -8.43 -19.22 -2.17
CA ALA A 56 -9.85 -18.97 -2.05
C ALA A 56 -10.66 -19.86 -2.99
N VAL A 57 -10.19 -20.08 -4.22
CA VAL A 57 -10.83 -21.02 -5.20
C VAL A 57 -10.81 -22.45 -4.68
N SER A 58 -9.84 -22.84 -3.87
CA SER A 58 -9.79 -24.15 -3.19
C SER A 58 -10.78 -24.28 -2.02
N GLY A 59 -11.65 -23.28 -1.78
CA GLY A 59 -12.70 -23.32 -0.76
C GLY A 59 -12.30 -22.80 0.62
N HIS A 60 -11.12 -22.20 0.78
CA HIS A 60 -10.60 -21.73 2.07
C HIS A 60 -10.33 -20.21 2.09
N PRO A 61 -11.39 -19.34 2.10
CA PRO A 61 -11.22 -17.90 1.98
C PRO A 61 -10.48 -17.25 3.14
N PHE A 62 -10.59 -17.73 4.37
CA PHE A 62 -9.83 -17.21 5.51
C PHE A 62 -8.36 -17.63 5.46
N LEU A 63 -8.08 -18.88 5.08
CA LEU A 63 -6.71 -19.38 4.95
C LEU A 63 -5.94 -18.62 3.86
N SER A 64 -6.64 -18.14 2.84
CA SER A 64 -6.05 -17.35 1.75
C SER A 64 -5.35 -16.08 2.24
N ILE A 65 -5.85 -15.45 3.31
CA ILE A 65 -5.24 -14.26 3.91
C ILE A 65 -3.86 -14.61 4.49
N PHE A 66 -3.77 -15.68 5.27
CA PHE A 66 -2.50 -16.10 5.87
C PHE A 66 -1.52 -16.61 4.81
N ALA A 67 -2.01 -17.34 3.81
CA ALA A 67 -1.17 -17.81 2.70
C ALA A 67 -0.59 -16.64 1.89
N ALA A 68 -1.40 -15.63 1.60
CA ALA A 68 -0.93 -14.42 0.92
C ALA A 68 0.13 -13.67 1.76
N MET A 69 -0.10 -13.51 3.06
CA MET A 69 0.88 -12.89 3.96
C MET A 69 2.20 -13.67 3.98
N ALA A 70 2.15 -14.99 4.07
CA ALA A 70 3.33 -15.84 4.02
C ALA A 70 4.10 -15.71 2.69
N ALA A 71 3.39 -15.67 1.56
CA ALA A 71 3.99 -15.41 0.26
C ALA A 71 4.67 -14.02 0.21
N GLY A 72 4.04 -13.00 0.79
CA GLY A 72 4.62 -11.67 0.94
C GLY A 72 5.90 -11.67 1.79
N VAL A 73 5.93 -12.40 2.90
CA VAL A 73 7.15 -12.58 3.72
C VAL A 73 8.27 -13.22 2.89
N CYS A 74 7.98 -14.25 2.08
CA CYS A 74 8.97 -14.88 1.21
C CYS A 74 9.52 -13.88 0.18
N SER A 75 8.65 -13.09 -0.46
CA SER A 75 9.07 -12.04 -1.39
C SER A 75 9.97 -11.00 -0.71
N GLY A 76 9.56 -10.48 0.45
CA GLY A 76 10.33 -9.52 1.24
C GLY A 76 11.69 -10.08 1.69
N PHE A 77 11.74 -11.36 2.04
CA PHE A 77 12.96 -12.05 2.42
C PHE A 77 13.97 -12.13 1.26
N VAL A 78 13.51 -12.47 0.05
CA VAL A 78 14.35 -12.49 -1.15
C VAL A 78 14.90 -11.10 -1.45
N THR A 79 14.03 -10.08 -1.45
CA THR A 79 14.46 -8.68 -1.66
C THR A 79 15.48 -8.24 -0.63
N ALA A 80 15.26 -8.57 0.64
CA ALA A 80 16.16 -8.21 1.72
C ALA A 80 17.53 -8.91 1.64
N ILE A 81 17.57 -10.18 1.23
CA ILE A 81 18.84 -10.90 1.01
C ILE A 81 19.65 -10.26 -0.11
N LEU A 82 19.03 -9.92 -1.24
CA LEU A 82 19.71 -9.25 -2.34
C LEU A 82 20.36 -7.94 -1.88
N GLN A 83 19.65 -7.15 -1.08
CA GLN A 83 20.15 -5.88 -0.57
C GLN A 83 21.25 -6.06 0.49
N THR A 84 21.05 -6.96 1.45
CA THR A 84 21.88 -7.01 2.65
C THR A 84 23.04 -7.98 2.57
N LYS A 85 22.87 -9.11 1.86
CA LYS A 85 23.90 -10.15 1.72
C LYS A 85 24.69 -10.02 0.42
N LEU A 86 24.02 -9.67 -0.66
CA LEU A 86 24.66 -9.52 -1.97
C LEU A 86 25.07 -8.07 -2.27
N GLY A 87 24.70 -7.12 -1.39
CA GLY A 87 25.09 -5.72 -1.51
C GLY A 87 24.49 -5.00 -2.72
N VAL A 88 23.37 -5.52 -3.26
CA VAL A 88 22.67 -4.92 -4.40
C VAL A 88 21.93 -3.67 -3.90
N ASP A 89 21.98 -2.57 -4.66
CA ASP A 89 21.22 -1.37 -4.37
C ASP A 89 19.72 -1.66 -4.21
N SER A 90 19.04 -0.95 -3.30
CA SER A 90 17.65 -1.23 -2.95
C SER A 90 16.68 -1.12 -4.14
N LEU A 91 16.89 -0.11 -5.01
CA LEU A 91 16.07 0.07 -6.20
C LEU A 91 16.26 -1.09 -7.17
N LEU A 92 17.52 -1.46 -7.42
CA LEU A 92 17.86 -2.55 -8.34
C LEU A 92 17.36 -3.91 -7.83
N ALA A 93 17.55 -4.20 -6.54
CA ALA A 93 17.01 -5.41 -5.90
C ALA A 93 15.49 -5.52 -6.05
N GLY A 94 14.78 -4.41 -5.83
CA GLY A 94 13.32 -4.35 -6.01
C GLY A 94 12.89 -4.62 -7.45
N ILE A 95 13.57 -4.06 -8.44
CA ILE A 95 13.28 -4.29 -9.88
C ILE A 95 13.52 -5.75 -10.24
N ILE A 96 14.64 -6.36 -9.81
CA ILE A 96 14.98 -7.75 -10.07
C ILE A 96 13.90 -8.68 -9.51
N VAL A 97 13.52 -8.47 -8.23
CA VAL A 97 12.50 -9.29 -7.59
C VAL A 97 11.14 -9.10 -8.26
N ASN A 98 10.75 -7.87 -8.58
CA ASN A 98 9.49 -7.58 -9.29
C ASN A 98 9.40 -8.33 -10.62
N THR A 99 10.50 -8.33 -11.39
CA THR A 99 10.58 -9.05 -12.68
C THR A 99 10.47 -10.56 -12.48
N GLY A 100 11.17 -11.12 -11.49
CA GLY A 100 11.09 -12.54 -11.15
C GLY A 100 9.70 -12.96 -10.66
N LEU A 101 9.07 -12.13 -9.85
CA LEU A 101 7.72 -12.37 -9.33
C LEU A 101 6.67 -12.42 -10.43
N TYR A 102 6.86 -11.76 -11.56
CA TYR A 102 5.94 -11.87 -12.70
C TYR A 102 5.76 -13.33 -13.15
N SER A 103 6.85 -14.06 -13.31
CA SER A 103 6.81 -15.47 -13.70
C SER A 103 6.24 -16.37 -12.59
N VAL A 104 6.57 -16.08 -11.32
CA VAL A 104 6.02 -16.81 -10.17
C VAL A 104 4.51 -16.58 -10.08
N ASN A 105 4.05 -15.37 -10.30
CA ASN A 105 2.63 -15.02 -10.27
C ASN A 105 1.85 -15.78 -11.35
N ILE A 106 2.35 -15.85 -12.59
CA ILE A 106 1.74 -16.64 -13.66
C ILE A 106 1.71 -18.14 -13.28
N ALA A 107 2.79 -18.66 -12.71
CA ALA A 107 2.84 -20.08 -12.28
C ALA A 107 1.78 -20.36 -11.20
N VAL A 108 1.65 -19.49 -10.19
CA VAL A 108 0.62 -19.60 -9.14
C VAL A 108 -0.80 -19.49 -9.71
N MET A 109 -0.98 -18.67 -10.76
CA MET A 109 -2.25 -18.52 -11.47
C MET A 109 -2.55 -19.68 -12.45
N GLY A 110 -1.75 -20.74 -12.43
CA GLY A 110 -1.95 -21.92 -13.28
C GLY A 110 -1.64 -21.67 -14.77
N GLY A 111 -0.72 -20.75 -15.08
CA GLY A 111 -0.35 -20.38 -16.44
C GLY A 111 -1.31 -19.39 -17.12
N SER A 112 -2.35 -18.92 -16.42
CA SER A 112 -3.32 -17.94 -16.92
C SER A 112 -2.95 -16.53 -16.47
N SER A 113 -3.29 -15.53 -17.26
CA SER A 113 -3.15 -14.13 -16.88
C SER A 113 -4.33 -13.60 -16.07
N LEU A 114 -5.41 -14.37 -15.95
CA LEU A 114 -6.64 -13.98 -15.26
C LEU A 114 -7.23 -15.16 -14.47
N ILE A 115 -7.50 -14.94 -13.17
CA ILE A 115 -8.32 -15.87 -12.35
C ILE A 115 -9.68 -15.22 -12.07
N ASN A 116 -10.76 -15.95 -12.34
CA ASN A 116 -12.12 -15.53 -12.05
C ASN A 116 -12.64 -16.26 -10.81
N MET A 117 -13.09 -15.50 -9.81
CA MET A 117 -13.60 -15.99 -8.52
C MET A 117 -15.12 -15.73 -8.34
N ASN A 118 -15.88 -15.50 -9.44
CA ASN A 118 -17.30 -15.15 -9.32
C ASN A 118 -18.15 -16.21 -8.62
N ARG A 119 -17.75 -17.48 -8.72
CA ARG A 119 -18.43 -18.63 -8.09
C ARG A 119 -17.85 -19.03 -6.74
N THR A 120 -16.79 -18.36 -6.30
CA THR A 120 -16.07 -18.68 -5.07
C THR A 120 -16.58 -17.84 -3.92
N GLU A 121 -16.72 -18.45 -2.76
CA GLU A 121 -16.97 -17.72 -1.52
C GLU A 121 -15.74 -16.94 -1.13
N THR A 122 -15.90 -15.67 -0.81
CA THR A 122 -14.86 -14.77 -0.36
C THR A 122 -15.16 -14.31 1.06
N VAL A 123 -14.17 -13.85 1.80
CA VAL A 123 -14.37 -13.26 3.13
C VAL A 123 -15.41 -12.12 3.07
N PHE A 124 -15.43 -11.38 1.97
CA PHE A 124 -16.41 -10.31 1.76
C PHE A 124 -17.83 -10.85 1.54
N SER A 125 -18.01 -11.96 0.80
CA SER A 125 -19.34 -12.57 0.59
C SER A 125 -19.88 -13.16 1.89
N MET A 126 -19.05 -13.84 2.67
CA MET A 126 -19.42 -14.40 3.97
C MET A 126 -19.84 -13.31 4.96
N MET A 127 -19.10 -12.20 5.02
CA MET A 127 -19.47 -11.08 5.89
C MET A 127 -20.77 -10.41 5.44
N LYS A 128 -21.04 -10.30 4.13
CA LYS A 128 -22.33 -9.80 3.62
C LYS A 128 -23.50 -10.68 4.05
N GLU A 129 -23.31 -11.99 4.09
CA GLU A 129 -24.33 -12.92 4.55
C GLU A 129 -24.60 -12.77 6.05
N THR A 130 -23.55 -12.66 6.86
CA THR A 130 -23.64 -12.47 8.30
C THR A 130 -24.33 -11.15 8.65
N LEU A 131 -24.08 -10.08 7.87
CA LEU A 131 -24.65 -8.75 8.12
C LEU A 131 -26.04 -8.53 7.50
N LYS A 132 -26.64 -9.51 6.81
CA LYS A 132 -27.97 -9.36 6.19
C LYS A 132 -29.08 -8.90 7.16
N ASN A 133 -28.99 -9.29 8.42
CA ASN A 133 -29.98 -8.99 9.46
C ASN A 133 -29.61 -7.80 10.37
N THR A 134 -28.52 -7.06 10.03
CA THR A 134 -28.03 -5.94 10.82
C THR A 134 -28.29 -4.60 10.09
N PRO A 135 -28.39 -3.45 10.77
CA PRO A 135 -28.59 -2.15 10.13
C PRO A 135 -27.47 -1.75 9.14
N LEU A 136 -26.36 -2.49 9.13
CA LEU A 136 -25.24 -2.35 8.19
C LEU A 136 -25.40 -3.16 6.89
N LYS A 137 -26.63 -3.59 6.55
CA LYS A 137 -26.95 -4.31 5.33
C LYS A 137 -26.39 -3.61 4.10
N GLY A 138 -25.55 -4.31 3.33
CA GLY A 138 -24.90 -3.79 2.12
C GLY A 138 -23.50 -3.19 2.32
N ARG A 139 -23.06 -2.90 3.55
CA ARG A 139 -21.76 -2.31 3.86
C ARG A 139 -20.72 -3.33 4.37
N GLY A 140 -20.99 -4.63 4.24
CA GLY A 140 -20.10 -5.69 4.72
C GLY A 140 -18.66 -5.56 4.20
N ASP A 141 -18.49 -5.10 2.96
CA ASP A 141 -17.16 -4.89 2.35
C ASP A 141 -16.33 -3.83 3.11
N ILE A 142 -16.98 -2.73 3.49
CA ILE A 142 -16.32 -1.65 4.22
C ILE A 142 -15.96 -2.11 5.62
N VAL A 143 -16.84 -2.90 6.27
CA VAL A 143 -16.60 -3.43 7.61
C VAL A 143 -15.39 -4.35 7.63
N VAL A 144 -15.27 -5.30 6.68
CA VAL A 144 -14.10 -6.17 6.56
C VAL A 144 -12.82 -5.36 6.36
N ALA A 145 -12.85 -4.42 5.41
CA ALA A 145 -11.68 -3.58 5.13
C ALA A 145 -11.28 -2.74 6.36
N PHE A 146 -12.25 -2.16 7.07
CA PHE A 146 -11.99 -1.36 8.27
C PHE A 146 -11.39 -2.20 9.41
N ILE A 147 -11.96 -3.37 9.68
CA ILE A 147 -11.45 -4.29 10.72
C ILE A 147 -10.02 -4.71 10.40
N THR A 148 -9.75 -5.09 9.15
CA THR A 148 -8.39 -5.50 8.73
C THR A 148 -7.39 -4.37 8.88
N VAL A 149 -7.74 -3.15 8.45
CA VAL A 149 -6.87 -1.98 8.60
C VAL A 149 -6.64 -1.66 10.08
N ALA A 150 -7.68 -1.73 10.92
CA ALA A 150 -7.54 -1.49 12.36
C ALA A 150 -6.60 -2.50 13.02
N ILE A 151 -6.71 -3.80 12.67
CA ILE A 151 -5.81 -4.86 13.15
C ILE A 151 -4.37 -4.59 12.70
N VAL A 152 -4.16 -4.24 11.43
CA VAL A 152 -2.81 -3.97 10.89
C VAL A 152 -2.20 -2.71 11.51
N ILE A 153 -2.98 -1.65 11.74
CA ILE A 153 -2.49 -0.45 12.45
C ILE A 153 -2.11 -0.80 13.88
N ALA A 154 -2.96 -1.54 14.60
CA ALA A 154 -2.67 -1.96 15.97
C ALA A 154 -1.39 -2.80 16.04
N PHE A 155 -1.24 -3.78 15.13
CA PHE A 155 -0.03 -4.59 15.02
C PHE A 155 1.20 -3.73 14.68
N LEU A 156 1.11 -2.83 13.70
CA LEU A 156 2.21 -1.98 13.27
C LEU A 156 2.68 -1.05 14.40
N VAL A 157 1.74 -0.43 15.12
CA VAL A 157 2.06 0.45 16.26
C VAL A 157 2.68 -0.33 17.41
N PHE A 158 2.14 -1.52 17.70
CA PHE A 158 2.73 -2.41 18.70
C PHE A 158 4.13 -2.84 18.27
N PHE A 159 4.30 -3.33 17.04
CA PHE A 159 5.57 -3.79 16.48
C PHE A 159 6.64 -2.69 16.52
N LEU A 160 6.31 -1.47 16.08
CA LEU A 160 7.25 -0.34 16.06
C LEU A 160 7.62 0.19 17.46
N ARG A 161 6.89 -0.20 18.50
CA ARG A 161 7.23 0.09 19.91
C ARG A 161 8.08 -0.99 20.56
N THR A 162 8.19 -2.17 19.95
CA THR A 162 9.09 -3.24 20.44
C THR A 162 10.57 -2.90 20.24
N ARG A 163 11.45 -3.67 20.88
CA ARG A 163 12.91 -3.52 20.70
C ARG A 163 13.33 -3.66 19.23
N LEU A 164 12.71 -4.59 18.50
CA LEU A 164 12.94 -4.78 17.05
C LEU A 164 12.47 -3.56 16.24
N GLY A 165 11.30 -3.04 16.51
CA GLY A 165 10.78 -1.86 15.83
C GLY A 165 11.61 -0.59 16.09
N LEU A 166 12.12 -0.44 17.30
CA LEU A 166 13.07 0.63 17.64
C LEU A 166 14.40 0.46 16.87
N ALA A 167 14.92 -0.77 16.80
CA ALA A 167 16.13 -1.10 16.05
C ALA A 167 15.94 -0.84 14.54
N ILE A 168 14.79 -1.19 13.94
CA ILE A 168 14.46 -0.90 12.55
C ILE A 168 14.48 0.62 12.29
N ARG A 169 13.86 1.41 13.15
CA ARG A 169 13.85 2.87 13.04
C ARG A 169 15.23 3.49 13.21
N ALA A 170 16.04 2.96 14.13
CA ALA A 170 17.41 3.37 14.31
C ALA A 170 18.26 3.06 13.07
N THR A 171 18.10 1.85 12.48
CA THR A 171 18.77 1.44 11.24
C THR A 171 18.43 2.36 10.07
N GLY A 172 17.16 2.73 9.91
CA GLY A 172 16.73 3.66 8.87
C GLY A 172 17.27 5.08 9.03
N ASN A 173 17.56 5.51 10.27
CA ASN A 173 18.17 6.81 10.53
C ASN A 173 19.69 6.81 10.28
N ASN A 174 20.41 5.80 10.80
CA ASN A 174 21.84 5.68 10.62
C ASN A 174 22.31 4.24 10.90
N ALA A 175 22.57 3.49 9.82
CA ALA A 175 22.99 2.09 9.90
C ALA A 175 24.36 1.90 10.57
N ASP A 176 25.30 2.85 10.43
CA ASP A 176 26.62 2.73 11.00
C ASP A 176 26.61 2.97 12.52
N MET A 177 25.77 3.91 12.99
CA MET A 177 25.53 4.09 14.42
C MET A 177 24.90 2.85 15.06
N VAL A 178 24.03 2.15 14.36
CA VAL A 178 23.39 0.93 14.84
C VAL A 178 24.38 -0.23 14.96
N LYS A 179 25.32 -0.35 14.02
CA LYS A 179 26.43 -1.32 14.10
C LYS A 179 27.30 -1.09 15.34
N SER A 180 27.64 0.16 15.64
CA SER A 180 28.44 0.50 16.84
C SER A 180 27.70 0.20 18.15
N SER A 181 26.36 0.14 18.10
CA SER A 181 25.50 -0.21 19.25
C SER A 181 25.21 -1.72 19.34
N SER A 182 26.01 -2.58 18.68
CA SER A 182 25.87 -4.04 18.67
C SER A 182 24.54 -4.56 18.11
N ILE A 183 23.80 -3.77 17.35
CA ILE A 183 22.60 -4.17 16.66
C ILE A 183 22.98 -4.54 15.21
N ASN A 184 22.50 -5.68 14.72
CA ASN A 184 22.76 -6.11 13.36
C ASN A 184 21.78 -5.45 12.36
N PRO A 185 22.23 -4.49 11.52
CA PRO A 185 21.37 -3.80 10.57
C PRO A 185 20.85 -4.71 9.44
N VAL A 186 21.59 -5.80 9.13
CA VAL A 186 21.15 -6.81 8.16
C VAL A 186 19.88 -7.49 8.66
N PHE A 187 19.85 -7.92 9.91
CA PHE A 187 18.68 -8.56 10.51
C PHE A 187 17.48 -7.62 10.59
N THR A 188 17.68 -6.37 11.02
CA THR A 188 16.61 -5.38 11.10
C THR A 188 16.00 -5.05 9.75
N THR A 189 16.83 -4.97 8.70
CA THR A 189 16.37 -4.75 7.32
C THR A 189 15.57 -5.93 6.81
N ILE A 190 16.04 -7.17 7.03
CA ILE A 190 15.31 -8.38 6.63
C ILE A 190 13.94 -8.42 7.28
N VAL A 191 13.86 -8.27 8.59
CA VAL A 191 12.59 -8.30 9.32
C VAL A 191 11.66 -7.16 8.86
N GLY A 192 12.17 -5.95 8.68
CA GLY A 192 11.40 -4.80 8.24
C GLY A 192 10.77 -5.01 6.86
N LEU A 193 11.54 -5.52 5.89
CA LEU A 193 11.04 -5.80 4.53
C LEU A 193 10.08 -6.99 4.51
N CYS A 194 10.32 -8.04 5.29
CA CYS A 194 9.39 -9.18 5.41
C CYS A 194 8.01 -8.72 5.93
N VAL A 195 7.98 -7.89 6.98
CA VAL A 195 6.73 -7.37 7.54
C VAL A 195 6.06 -6.41 6.56
N ALA A 196 6.80 -5.52 5.89
CA ALA A 196 6.26 -4.62 4.90
C ALA A 196 5.61 -5.38 3.74
N ASN A 197 6.31 -6.33 3.15
CA ASN A 197 5.80 -7.12 2.03
C ASN A 197 4.64 -8.04 2.43
N SER A 198 4.54 -8.48 3.69
CA SER A 198 3.35 -9.21 4.15
C SER A 198 2.09 -8.35 4.10
N PHE A 199 2.17 -7.06 4.45
CA PHE A 199 1.04 -6.13 4.36
C PHE A 199 0.69 -5.80 2.90
N THR A 200 1.69 -5.70 2.04
CA THR A 200 1.48 -5.52 0.60
C THR A 200 0.71 -6.68 0.00
N ALA A 201 1.14 -7.91 0.28
CA ALA A 201 0.48 -9.12 -0.19
C ALA A 201 -0.95 -9.26 0.39
N LEU A 202 -1.15 -8.90 1.67
CA LEU A 202 -2.47 -8.84 2.29
C LEU A 202 -3.40 -7.88 1.55
N SER A 203 -2.90 -6.70 1.18
CA SER A 203 -3.66 -5.71 0.39
C SER A 203 -4.09 -6.29 -0.97
N GLY A 204 -3.17 -6.96 -1.67
CA GLY A 204 -3.44 -7.63 -2.94
C GLY A 204 -4.51 -8.72 -2.81
N CYS A 205 -4.40 -9.58 -1.79
CA CYS A 205 -5.38 -10.62 -1.49
C CYS A 205 -6.77 -10.05 -1.23
N LEU A 206 -6.89 -9.01 -0.41
CA LEU A 206 -8.19 -8.38 -0.13
C LEU A 206 -8.77 -7.68 -1.35
N LEU A 207 -7.94 -7.04 -2.18
CA LEU A 207 -8.41 -6.42 -3.39
C LEU A 207 -8.97 -7.46 -4.37
N SER A 208 -8.26 -8.57 -4.58
CA SER A 208 -8.69 -9.67 -5.45
C SER A 208 -10.02 -10.29 -4.99
N GLN A 209 -10.15 -10.58 -3.70
CA GLN A 209 -11.41 -11.09 -3.14
C GLN A 209 -12.57 -10.09 -3.25
N SER A 210 -12.29 -8.79 -3.09
CA SER A 210 -13.29 -7.74 -3.22
C SER A 210 -13.78 -7.56 -4.67
N GLN A 211 -12.87 -7.71 -5.66
CA GLN A 211 -13.19 -7.62 -7.09
C GLN A 211 -13.66 -8.94 -7.69
N LYS A 212 -13.48 -10.05 -6.97
CA LYS A 212 -13.72 -11.43 -7.44
C LYS A 212 -12.99 -11.79 -8.73
N SER A 213 -11.86 -11.15 -8.97
CA SER A 213 -11.01 -11.42 -10.14
C SER A 213 -9.58 -10.97 -9.84
N VAL A 214 -8.60 -11.66 -10.44
CA VAL A 214 -7.19 -11.29 -10.41
C VAL A 214 -6.68 -11.23 -11.83
N ASP A 215 -6.08 -10.11 -12.19
CA ASP A 215 -5.30 -9.93 -13.41
C ASP A 215 -3.82 -9.86 -13.05
N ILE A 216 -2.94 -10.38 -13.90
CA ILE A 216 -1.49 -10.37 -13.67
C ILE A 216 -0.92 -8.95 -13.52
N ASN A 217 -1.59 -7.96 -14.07
CA ASN A 217 -1.18 -6.55 -14.01
C ASN A 217 -1.84 -5.77 -12.87
N ILE A 218 -2.57 -6.44 -11.96
CA ILE A 218 -3.33 -5.80 -10.86
C ILE A 218 -2.43 -4.95 -9.94
N GLY A 219 -1.16 -5.32 -9.79
CA GLY A 219 -0.17 -4.62 -8.97
C GLY A 219 0.57 -3.50 -9.70
N GLN A 220 0.43 -3.38 -11.03
CA GLN A 220 1.18 -2.38 -11.78
C GLN A 220 0.85 -0.94 -11.38
N GLY A 221 1.84 -0.22 -10.87
CA GLY A 221 1.73 1.17 -10.44
C GLY A 221 1.24 1.32 -9.00
N MET A 222 1.11 0.24 -8.24
CA MET A 222 0.71 0.31 -6.82
C MET A 222 1.74 1.02 -5.96
N VAL A 223 3.04 0.89 -6.26
CA VAL A 223 4.11 1.67 -5.61
C VAL A 223 3.86 3.16 -5.77
N THR A 224 3.55 3.61 -6.99
CA THR A 224 3.32 5.04 -7.28
C THR A 224 2.11 5.57 -6.52
N ILE A 225 1.01 4.82 -6.52
CA ILE A 225 -0.22 5.16 -5.78
C ILE A 225 0.05 5.23 -4.27
N ALA A 226 0.78 4.23 -3.76
CA ALA A 226 1.06 4.14 -2.33
C ALA A 226 2.04 5.22 -1.86
N LEU A 227 3.07 5.56 -2.65
CA LEU A 227 3.97 6.69 -2.36
C LEU A 227 3.23 8.03 -2.38
N ALA A 228 2.36 8.26 -3.37
CA ALA A 228 1.53 9.46 -3.39
C ALA A 228 0.64 9.58 -2.15
N SER A 229 -0.04 8.48 -1.79
CA SER A 229 -0.88 8.41 -0.60
C SER A 229 -0.08 8.64 0.68
N LEU A 230 1.13 8.09 0.76
CA LEU A 230 2.07 8.27 1.87
C LEU A 230 2.47 9.74 2.00
N LEU A 231 2.79 10.42 0.91
CA LEU A 231 3.15 11.85 0.91
C LEU A 231 1.97 12.72 1.32
N ILE A 232 0.77 12.46 0.78
CA ILE A 232 -0.46 13.17 1.18
C ILE A 232 -0.72 12.97 2.67
N GLY A 233 -0.70 11.73 3.15
CA GLY A 233 -0.89 11.41 4.56
C GLY A 233 0.16 12.04 5.48
N GLY A 234 1.43 12.02 5.04
CA GLY A 234 2.54 12.64 5.75
C GLY A 234 2.45 14.17 5.85
N THR A 235 1.84 14.84 4.87
CA THR A 235 1.63 16.30 4.94
C THR A 235 0.51 16.67 5.88
N ILE A 236 -0.52 15.83 6.01
CA ILE A 236 -1.70 16.08 6.86
C ILE A 236 -1.38 15.77 8.33
N LEU A 237 -0.87 14.60 8.62
CA LEU A 237 -0.61 14.09 9.97
C LEU A 237 0.85 13.63 10.20
N GLY A 238 1.79 14.24 9.50
CA GLY A 238 3.21 13.91 9.61
C GLY A 238 3.89 14.27 10.94
N ARG A 239 3.28 15.17 11.70
CA ARG A 239 3.76 15.65 13.02
C ARG A 239 2.99 14.95 14.13
N GLY A 240 3.52 13.86 14.66
CA GLY A 240 2.86 13.15 15.75
C GLY A 240 3.51 11.81 16.05
N GLY A 241 2.93 11.08 17.00
CA GLY A 241 3.34 9.71 17.32
C GLY A 241 3.09 8.73 16.17
N ILE A 242 3.65 7.52 16.26
CA ILE A 242 3.55 6.49 15.22
C ILE A 242 2.08 6.21 14.85
N PHE A 243 1.19 6.16 15.84
CA PHE A 243 -0.24 5.94 15.62
C PHE A 243 -0.87 7.04 14.74
N VAL A 244 -0.61 8.32 15.08
CA VAL A 244 -1.14 9.47 14.32
C VAL A 244 -0.64 9.45 12.88
N ARG A 245 0.63 9.13 12.68
CA ARG A 245 1.22 8.99 11.34
C ARG A 245 0.59 7.84 10.56
N ALA A 246 0.39 6.68 11.19
CA ALA A 246 -0.28 5.53 10.55
C ALA A 246 -1.71 5.85 10.13
N VAL A 247 -2.49 6.53 10.97
CA VAL A 247 -3.83 7.03 10.61
C VAL A 247 -3.75 8.04 9.48
N GLY A 248 -2.73 8.91 9.48
CA GLY A 248 -2.46 9.82 8.37
C GLY A 248 -2.26 9.12 7.03
N MET A 249 -1.54 7.97 7.02
CA MET A 249 -1.36 7.17 5.81
C MET A 249 -2.68 6.61 5.27
N VAL A 250 -3.56 6.15 6.15
CA VAL A 250 -4.90 5.67 5.76
C VAL A 250 -5.75 6.80 5.18
N LEU A 251 -5.73 7.97 5.80
CA LEU A 251 -6.41 9.16 5.27
C LEU A 251 -5.85 9.59 3.90
N GLY A 252 -4.53 9.54 3.73
CA GLY A 252 -3.88 9.82 2.46
C GLY A 252 -4.33 8.86 1.35
N SER A 253 -4.42 7.57 1.66
CA SER A 253 -4.95 6.56 0.74
C SER A 253 -6.42 6.82 0.37
N PHE A 254 -7.25 7.17 1.34
CA PHE A 254 -8.64 7.51 1.09
C PHE A 254 -8.78 8.73 0.17
N ILE A 255 -8.04 9.81 0.45
CA ILE A 255 -8.06 11.03 -0.37
C ILE A 255 -7.61 10.73 -1.80
N PHE A 256 -6.51 9.99 -1.97
CA PHE A 256 -6.04 9.59 -3.30
C PHE A 256 -7.12 8.81 -4.07
N ARG A 257 -7.72 7.81 -3.43
CA ARG A 257 -8.77 6.99 -4.05
C ARG A 257 -10.05 7.77 -4.33
N LEU A 258 -10.37 8.75 -3.51
CA LEU A 258 -11.50 9.64 -3.75
C LEU A 258 -11.30 10.47 -5.03
N VAL A 259 -10.13 11.10 -5.19
CA VAL A 259 -9.79 11.86 -6.40
C VAL A 259 -9.80 10.95 -7.64
N TYR A 260 -9.23 9.74 -7.52
CA TYR A 260 -9.21 8.75 -8.58
C TYR A 260 -10.64 8.30 -8.98
N THR A 261 -11.51 8.04 -8.00
CA THR A 261 -12.91 7.62 -8.25
C THR A 261 -13.74 8.74 -8.88
N VAL A 262 -13.47 9.99 -8.49
CA VAL A 262 -14.08 11.17 -9.14
C VAL A 262 -13.61 11.30 -10.59
N ALA A 263 -12.32 11.11 -10.86
CA ALA A 263 -11.76 11.14 -12.23
C ALA A 263 -12.40 10.09 -13.15
N LEU A 264 -12.61 8.87 -12.63
CA LEU A 264 -13.35 7.82 -13.36
C LEU A 264 -14.75 8.24 -13.78
N ARG A 265 -15.43 9.07 -12.98
CA ARG A 265 -16.78 9.54 -13.26
C ARG A 265 -16.88 10.52 -14.43
N PHE A 266 -15.80 11.20 -14.79
CA PHE A 266 -15.74 12.07 -15.97
C PHE A 266 -15.67 11.31 -17.30
N ASN A 267 -16.08 10.04 -17.34
CA ASN A 267 -16.04 9.17 -18.52
C ASN A 267 -14.64 9.06 -19.16
N MET A 268 -13.59 9.20 -18.35
CA MET A 268 -12.23 9.02 -18.85
C MET A 268 -11.99 7.56 -19.24
N PRO A 269 -11.42 7.29 -20.41
CA PRO A 269 -11.08 5.93 -20.79
C PRO A 269 -10.03 5.34 -19.82
N ALA A 270 -10.11 4.02 -19.59
CA ALA A 270 -9.30 3.33 -18.57
C ALA A 270 -7.78 3.54 -18.72
N PHE A 271 -7.28 3.72 -19.94
CA PHE A 271 -5.86 3.98 -20.18
C PHE A 271 -5.40 5.35 -19.68
N MET A 272 -6.29 6.35 -19.59
CA MET A 272 -5.95 7.68 -19.06
C MET A 272 -5.83 7.70 -17.52
N LEU A 273 -6.32 6.69 -16.83
CA LEU A 273 -6.26 6.64 -15.37
C LEU A 273 -4.83 6.60 -14.83
N LYS A 274 -3.89 5.98 -15.57
CA LYS A 274 -2.46 5.99 -15.23
C LYS A 274 -1.88 7.41 -15.33
N LEU A 275 -2.30 8.19 -16.32
CA LEU A 275 -1.90 9.58 -16.47
C LEU A 275 -2.46 10.44 -15.32
N VAL A 276 -3.74 10.27 -14.98
CA VAL A 276 -4.37 10.95 -13.82
C VAL A 276 -3.62 10.65 -12.54
N SER A 277 -3.31 9.37 -12.29
CA SER A 277 -2.50 8.96 -11.12
C SER A 277 -1.15 9.68 -11.10
N SER A 278 -0.45 9.73 -12.23
CA SER A 278 0.85 10.41 -12.36
C SER A 278 0.75 11.91 -12.05
N VAL A 279 -0.28 12.59 -12.56
CA VAL A 279 -0.53 14.00 -12.27
C VAL A 279 -0.80 14.24 -10.79
N ILE A 280 -1.62 13.38 -10.15
CA ILE A 280 -1.91 13.48 -8.71
C ILE A 280 -0.61 13.32 -7.90
N VAL A 281 0.26 12.37 -8.29
CA VAL A 281 1.57 12.16 -7.64
C VAL A 281 2.44 13.40 -7.75
N VAL A 282 2.55 13.99 -8.95
CA VAL A 282 3.33 15.22 -9.16
C VAL A 282 2.80 16.36 -8.29
N LEU A 283 1.48 16.53 -8.22
CA LEU A 283 0.85 17.55 -7.37
C LEU A 283 1.10 17.28 -5.89
N ALA A 284 1.03 16.03 -5.46
CA ALA A 284 1.29 15.62 -4.07
C ALA A 284 2.74 15.90 -3.66
N ILE A 285 3.71 15.64 -4.54
CA ILE A 285 5.14 15.91 -4.30
C ILE A 285 5.43 17.41 -4.34
N SER A 286 4.85 18.12 -5.32
CA SER A 286 5.09 19.55 -5.52
C SER A 286 4.49 20.41 -4.42
N GLY A 287 3.37 19.97 -3.79
CA GLY A 287 2.66 20.75 -2.78
C GLY A 287 3.53 21.18 -1.59
N PRO A 288 4.20 20.25 -0.87
CA PRO A 288 5.11 20.60 0.23
C PRO A 288 6.30 21.47 -0.21
N TYR A 289 6.85 21.20 -1.40
CA TYR A 289 7.96 21.95 -1.95
C TYR A 289 7.57 23.41 -2.27
N LEU A 290 6.44 23.60 -2.95
CA LEU A 290 5.91 24.93 -3.25
C LEU A 290 5.56 25.71 -1.97
N LYS A 291 4.97 25.05 -0.97
CA LYS A 291 4.67 25.68 0.33
C LYS A 291 5.92 26.16 1.04
N LYS A 292 7.04 25.45 0.92
CA LYS A 292 8.34 25.85 1.51
C LYS A 292 8.99 27.01 0.74
N GLN A 293 8.83 27.08 -0.58
CA GLN A 293 9.42 28.12 -1.40
C GLN A 293 8.52 29.36 -1.59
N TRP A 294 7.21 29.24 -1.31
CA TRP A 294 6.23 30.32 -1.47
C TRP A 294 6.64 31.66 -0.84
N PRO A 295 7.20 31.69 0.40
CA PRO A 295 7.66 32.95 1.00
C PRO A 295 8.81 33.60 0.23
N GLN A 296 9.69 32.80 -0.36
CA GLN A 296 10.85 33.29 -1.14
C GLN A 296 10.41 33.81 -2.51
N ILE A 297 9.48 33.10 -3.15
CA ILE A 297 8.89 33.51 -4.43
C ILE A 297 8.10 34.81 -4.26
N LYS A 298 7.32 34.91 -3.17
CA LYS A 298 6.57 36.14 -2.84
C LYS A 298 7.50 37.34 -2.61
N ARG A 299 8.61 37.16 -1.89
CA ARG A 299 9.62 38.20 -1.69
C ARG A 299 10.27 38.65 -3.00
N ARG A 300 10.63 37.71 -3.90
CA ARG A 300 11.17 38.04 -5.22
C ARG A 300 10.19 38.80 -6.11
N MET A 301 8.90 38.46 -6.07
CA MET A 301 7.87 39.18 -6.82
C MET A 301 7.60 40.60 -6.26
N THR A 302 7.71 40.77 -4.94
CA THR A 302 7.53 42.09 -4.29
C THR A 302 8.73 43.02 -4.59
N HIS A 303 9.96 42.48 -4.57
CA HIS A 303 11.16 43.26 -4.97
C HIS A 303 11.15 43.67 -6.41
N ARG A 304 10.56 42.87 -7.30
CA ARG A 304 10.46 43.22 -8.75
C ARG A 304 9.41 44.31 -9.05
N LYS A 305 8.44 44.52 -8.18
CA LYS A 305 7.42 45.58 -8.30
C LYS A 305 7.82 46.93 -7.65
N GLY A 306 8.93 46.95 -6.92
CA GLY A 306 9.44 48.18 -6.29
C GLY A 306 10.58 48.88 -7.03
N VAL A 307 10.89 48.45 -8.27
CA VAL A 307 11.95 49.03 -9.14
C VAL A 307 11.34 49.65 -10.39
N HIS A 308 10.10 50.11 -10.33
CA HIS A 308 9.52 51.00 -11.36
C HIS A 308 8.96 52.25 -10.71
#